data_607aa1118e76d5b161d2d7c18a571074
#
_entry.id   607aa1118e76d5b161d2d7c18a571074
#
_cell.length_a   1.000
_cell.length_b   1.000
_cell.length_c   1.000
_cell.angle_alpha   90.00
_cell.angle_beta   90.00
_cell.angle_gamma   90.00
#
_symmetry.space_group_name_H-M   'P 1'
#
loop_
_entity.id
_entity.type
_entity.pdbx_description
1 polymer ?
#
loop_
_entity_poly.entity_id
_entity_poly.type
_entity_poly.pdbx_seq_one_letter_code
_entity_poly.pdbx_strand_id
1 'polypeptide(L)'
;SKHAITWLKSIEELPEIPIFAIGNEFLDALPVRQFKRTNGVWKERCVSLDSNFNLFYCYVPSSFHTELQFLHGSVPDNEVIEVCDKAKGFISKFSNKILKNSGCALFIDYAHFGQLGDTFQAVRNHSFVDPLKNLGESDLTCHVDFKTITDAAQFNGLRASKILTQRDFLLNLGIEKRVNYLVRNLNEKEK
;
A
#
# COMPACT_ATOMS: atom_id res chain seq x y z
N SER A 1 24.97 -22.92 -6.39
CA SER A 1 24.08 -23.50 -5.39
C SER A 1 22.64 -23.16 -5.77
N LYS A 2 21.79 -24.18 -5.95
CA LYS A 2 20.36 -23.97 -6.14
C LYS A 2 19.81 -23.58 -4.76
N HIS A 3 19.41 -22.32 -4.59
CA HIS A 3 18.71 -21.91 -3.38
C HIS A 3 17.32 -22.55 -3.37
N ALA A 4 16.96 -23.18 -2.25
CA ALA A 4 15.61 -23.71 -2.06
C ALA A 4 14.63 -22.53 -1.90
N ILE A 5 13.53 -22.55 -2.65
CA ILE A 5 12.42 -21.60 -2.51
C ILE A 5 11.30 -22.33 -1.79
N THR A 6 10.78 -21.72 -0.73
CA THR A 6 9.62 -22.20 0.00
C THR A 6 8.49 -21.17 -0.12
N TRP A 7 7.34 -21.61 -0.59
CA TRP A 7 6.12 -20.78 -0.65
C TRP A 7 5.36 -20.90 0.66
N LEU A 8 5.04 -19.76 1.27
CA LEU A 8 4.28 -19.68 2.51
C LEU A 8 2.90 -19.06 2.22
N LYS A 9 1.89 -19.52 2.91
CA LYS A 9 0.51 -19.01 2.76
C LYS A 9 0.20 -17.88 3.75
N SER A 10 0.98 -17.76 4.80
CA SER A 10 0.75 -16.76 5.84
C SER A 10 2.05 -16.37 6.56
N ILE A 11 2.03 -15.23 7.24
CA ILE A 11 3.14 -14.75 8.08
C ILE A 11 3.46 -15.73 9.23
N GLU A 12 2.46 -16.42 9.73
CA GLU A 12 2.60 -17.36 10.84
C GLU A 12 3.55 -18.52 10.49
N GLU A 13 3.61 -18.88 9.21
CA GLU A 13 4.49 -19.96 8.70
C GLU A 13 5.96 -19.53 8.52
N LEU A 14 6.26 -18.22 8.70
CA LEU A 14 7.65 -17.75 8.64
C LEU A 14 8.49 -18.47 9.71
N PRO A 15 9.69 -18.96 9.34
CA PRO A 15 10.58 -19.66 10.26
C PRO A 15 11.04 -18.73 11.40
N GLU A 16 11.41 -19.33 12.54
CA GLU A 16 11.89 -18.59 13.70
C GLU A 16 13.41 -18.33 13.60
N ILE A 17 13.79 -17.58 12.60
CA ILE A 17 15.16 -17.14 12.29
C ILE A 17 15.16 -15.65 11.97
N PRO A 18 16.31 -14.96 11.96
CA PRO A 18 16.38 -13.57 11.52
C PRO A 18 15.80 -13.38 10.11
N ILE A 19 14.94 -12.37 9.94
CA ILE A 19 14.16 -12.14 8.73
C ILE A 19 14.66 -10.86 8.02
N PHE A 20 14.99 -10.99 6.74
CA PHE A 20 15.19 -9.87 5.83
C PHE A 20 14.09 -9.91 4.79
N ALA A 21 13.13 -9.00 4.89
CA ALA A 21 11.97 -8.97 4.01
C ALA A 21 12.05 -7.80 3.03
N ILE A 22 11.60 -8.03 1.80
CA ILE A 22 11.42 -6.99 0.78
C ILE A 22 9.99 -7.15 0.23
N GLY A 23 9.22 -6.08 0.29
CA GLY A 23 7.92 -5.95 -0.35
C GLY A 23 7.97 -4.80 -1.35
N ASN A 24 7.88 -5.11 -2.64
CA ASN A 24 7.78 -4.12 -3.71
C ASN A 24 6.40 -4.23 -4.32
N GLU A 25 5.66 -3.11 -4.34
CA GLU A 25 4.27 -3.06 -4.82
C GLU A 25 3.43 -4.20 -4.21
N PHE A 26 3.45 -4.26 -2.88
CA PHE A 26 2.79 -5.30 -2.10
C PHE A 26 1.63 -4.78 -1.26
N LEU A 27 1.82 -3.60 -0.66
CA LEU A 27 0.81 -3.02 0.23
C LEU A 27 -0.28 -2.29 -0.55
N ASP A 28 0.02 -1.77 -1.74
CA ASP A 28 -0.89 -1.07 -2.64
C ASP A 28 -2.04 -1.95 -3.15
N ALA A 29 -1.79 -3.26 -3.30
CA ALA A 29 -2.79 -4.24 -3.74
C ALA A 29 -3.71 -4.73 -2.61
N LEU A 30 -3.48 -4.29 -1.36
CA LEU A 30 -4.33 -4.68 -0.24
C LEU A 30 -5.64 -3.90 -0.25
N PRO A 31 -6.77 -4.56 0.13
CA PRO A 31 -8.08 -3.92 0.07
C PRO A 31 -8.19 -2.74 1.02
N VAL A 32 -8.69 -1.62 0.50
CA VAL A 32 -8.96 -0.41 1.26
C VAL A 32 -10.45 -0.18 1.43
N ARG A 33 -10.78 0.54 2.48
CA ARG A 33 -12.10 1.13 2.69
C ARG A 33 -12.00 2.62 2.49
N GLN A 34 -12.93 3.20 1.74
CA GLN A 34 -12.98 4.62 1.45
C GLN A 34 -14.15 5.28 2.16
N PHE A 35 -13.86 6.36 2.85
CA PHE A 35 -14.86 7.12 3.59
C PHE A 35 -14.86 8.56 3.11
N LYS A 36 -16.05 9.07 2.80
CA LYS A 36 -16.27 10.46 2.40
C LYS A 36 -17.10 11.18 3.46
N ARG A 37 -16.68 12.38 3.84
CA ARG A 37 -17.46 13.24 4.70
C ARG A 37 -18.47 14.04 3.86
N THR A 38 -19.73 14.06 4.28
CA THR A 38 -20.80 14.83 3.60
C THR A 38 -21.72 15.41 4.66
N ASN A 39 -21.86 16.75 4.70
CA ASN A 39 -22.64 17.47 5.71
C ASN A 39 -22.31 17.05 7.14
N GLY A 40 -21.01 16.92 7.44
CA GLY A 40 -20.51 16.51 8.76
C GLY A 40 -20.66 15.02 9.06
N VAL A 41 -21.22 14.20 8.17
CA VAL A 41 -21.45 12.76 8.38
C VAL A 41 -20.50 11.95 7.51
N TRP A 42 -19.82 10.98 8.13
CA TRP A 42 -18.99 10.04 7.41
C TRP A 42 -19.83 8.94 6.75
N LYS A 43 -19.61 8.74 5.47
CA LYS A 43 -20.24 7.69 4.65
C LYS A 43 -19.16 6.82 4.03
N GLU A 44 -19.39 5.53 4.00
CA GLU A 44 -18.51 4.57 3.34
C GLU A 44 -18.89 4.42 1.88
N ARG A 45 -17.90 4.42 1.00
CA ARG A 45 -18.08 4.09 -0.43
C ARG A 45 -18.24 2.58 -0.56
N CYS A 46 -19.33 2.16 -1.16
CA CYS A 46 -19.65 0.77 -1.43
C CYS A 46 -19.92 0.57 -2.92
N VAL A 47 -19.89 -0.68 -3.36
CA VAL A 47 -20.32 -1.08 -4.69
C VAL A 47 -21.70 -1.72 -4.60
N SER A 48 -22.59 -1.37 -5.50
CA SER A 48 -23.94 -1.90 -5.61
C SER A 48 -24.27 -2.26 -7.06
N LEU A 49 -25.41 -2.90 -7.27
CA LEU A 49 -25.95 -3.26 -8.59
C LEU A 49 -27.19 -2.41 -8.89
N ASP A 50 -27.30 -1.94 -10.13
CA ASP A 50 -28.54 -1.37 -10.64
C ASP A 50 -29.53 -2.46 -11.11
N SER A 51 -30.70 -2.07 -11.59
CA SER A 51 -31.73 -2.98 -12.12
C SER A 51 -31.29 -3.76 -13.37
N ASN A 52 -30.22 -3.34 -14.04
CA ASN A 52 -29.65 -3.96 -15.23
C ASN A 52 -28.37 -4.77 -14.89
N PHE A 53 -28.10 -4.99 -13.61
CA PHE A 53 -26.90 -5.68 -13.11
C PHE A 53 -25.58 -4.94 -13.42
N ASN A 54 -25.60 -3.64 -13.67
CA ASN A 54 -24.38 -2.85 -13.74
C ASN A 54 -23.91 -2.45 -12.36
N LEU A 55 -22.60 -2.53 -12.15
CA LEU A 55 -21.96 -2.06 -10.92
C LEU A 55 -21.91 -0.54 -10.88
N PHE A 56 -22.17 0.03 -9.72
CA PHE A 56 -21.98 1.46 -9.47
C PHE A 56 -21.55 1.74 -8.03
N TYR A 57 -20.91 2.89 -7.80
CA TYR A 57 -20.57 3.35 -6.47
C TYR A 57 -21.76 3.97 -5.77
N CYS A 58 -21.97 3.61 -4.52
CA CYS A 58 -22.92 4.25 -3.63
C CYS A 58 -22.23 4.62 -2.31
N TYR A 59 -22.87 5.48 -1.51
CA TYR A 59 -22.39 5.89 -0.20
C TYR A 59 -23.43 5.54 0.85
N VAL A 60 -23.00 4.76 1.86
CA VAL A 60 -23.84 4.36 2.97
C VAL A 60 -23.35 4.99 4.28
N PRO A 61 -24.21 5.27 5.26
CA PRO A 61 -23.77 5.75 6.57
C PRO A 61 -22.73 4.78 7.15
N SER A 62 -21.59 5.33 7.61
CA SER A 62 -20.52 4.49 8.18
C SER A 62 -20.89 4.04 9.59
N SER A 63 -20.74 2.74 9.88
CA SER A 63 -20.78 2.20 11.24
C SER A 63 -19.63 2.69 12.12
N PHE A 64 -18.57 3.23 11.50
CA PHE A 64 -17.38 3.79 12.16
C PHE A 64 -17.45 5.32 12.29
N HIS A 65 -18.65 5.91 12.16
CA HIS A 65 -18.79 7.38 12.17
C HIS A 65 -18.12 8.03 13.39
N THR A 66 -18.32 7.50 14.58
CA THR A 66 -17.76 8.06 15.82
C THR A 66 -16.23 8.00 15.84
N GLU A 67 -15.66 6.86 15.43
CA GLU A 67 -14.20 6.67 15.35
C GLU A 67 -13.58 7.58 14.29
N LEU A 68 -14.17 7.63 13.11
CA LEU A 68 -13.73 8.53 12.03
C LEU A 68 -13.85 10.00 12.44
N GLN A 69 -14.91 10.37 13.15
CA GLN A 69 -15.09 11.73 13.66
C GLN A 69 -14.02 12.09 14.69
N PHE A 70 -13.64 11.16 15.56
CA PHE A 70 -12.58 11.36 16.54
C PHE A 70 -11.20 11.51 15.86
N LEU A 71 -10.87 10.64 14.92
CA LEU A 71 -9.56 10.60 14.26
C LEU A 71 -9.41 11.67 13.16
N HIS A 72 -10.49 12.00 12.47
CA HIS A 72 -10.51 12.81 11.25
C HIS A 72 -11.56 13.93 11.26
N GLY A 73 -11.96 14.38 12.44
CA GLY A 73 -13.04 15.39 12.59
C GLY A 73 -12.73 16.74 11.96
N SER A 74 -11.47 17.06 11.74
CA SER A 74 -11.01 18.28 11.06
C SER A 74 -10.97 18.18 9.54
N VAL A 75 -11.21 16.99 8.96
CA VAL A 75 -11.22 16.79 7.51
C VAL A 75 -12.41 17.53 6.91
N PRO A 76 -12.22 18.36 5.86
CA PRO A 76 -13.30 19.08 5.20
C PRO A 76 -14.36 18.14 4.59
N ASP A 77 -15.57 18.68 4.39
CA ASP A 77 -16.59 17.96 3.63
C ASP A 77 -16.14 17.75 2.19
N ASN A 78 -16.57 16.63 1.62
CA ASN A 78 -16.25 16.11 0.29
C ASN A 78 -14.85 15.51 0.14
N GLU A 79 -14.00 15.61 1.12
CA GLU A 79 -12.73 14.87 1.14
C GLU A 79 -12.94 13.39 1.40
N VAL A 80 -12.03 12.58 0.86
CA VAL A 80 -12.00 11.13 1.01
C VAL A 80 -10.81 10.74 1.87
N ILE A 81 -11.03 9.82 2.79
CA ILE A 81 -9.97 9.11 3.51
C ILE A 81 -9.98 7.63 3.11
N GLU A 82 -8.81 7.06 3.05
CA GLU A 82 -8.61 5.63 2.75
C GLU A 82 -8.04 4.92 3.96
N VAL A 83 -8.61 3.78 4.32
CA VAL A 83 -8.20 2.98 5.47
C VAL A 83 -7.92 1.56 5.01
N CYS A 84 -6.67 1.13 5.15
CA CYS A 84 -6.23 -0.23 4.85
C CYS A 84 -5.97 -1.03 6.14
N ASP A 85 -7.03 -1.62 6.72
CA ASP A 85 -6.91 -2.44 7.93
C ASP A 85 -6.04 -3.68 7.71
N LYS A 86 -6.02 -4.20 6.48
CA LYS A 86 -5.18 -5.35 6.13
C LYS A 86 -3.69 -5.02 6.20
N ALA A 87 -3.28 -3.84 5.75
CA ALA A 87 -1.89 -3.40 5.86
C ALA A 87 -1.49 -3.22 7.33
N LYS A 88 -2.32 -2.55 8.15
CA LYS A 88 -2.08 -2.41 9.59
C LYS A 88 -1.94 -3.78 10.28
N GLY A 89 -2.88 -4.70 10.01
CA GLY A 89 -2.85 -6.05 10.57
C GLY A 89 -1.62 -6.85 10.13
N PHE A 90 -1.22 -6.73 8.86
CA PHE A 90 0.01 -7.33 8.35
C PHE A 90 1.24 -6.79 9.08
N ILE A 91 1.38 -5.46 9.17
CA ILE A 91 2.53 -4.83 9.86
C ILE A 91 2.60 -5.24 11.33
N SER A 92 1.46 -5.30 12.04
CA SER A 92 1.44 -5.73 13.44
C SER A 92 1.94 -7.17 13.62
N LYS A 93 1.45 -8.10 12.82
CA LYS A 93 1.89 -9.51 12.86
C LYS A 93 3.37 -9.65 12.48
N PHE A 94 3.79 -8.95 11.44
CA PHE A 94 5.16 -8.98 10.95
C PHE A 94 6.13 -8.36 11.95
N SER A 95 5.75 -7.28 12.62
CA SER A 95 6.52 -6.66 13.69
C SER A 95 6.83 -7.66 14.81
N ASN A 96 5.84 -8.44 15.23
CA ASN A 96 6.03 -9.47 16.26
C ASN A 96 7.05 -10.53 15.83
N LYS A 97 7.05 -10.93 14.55
CA LYS A 97 8.05 -11.88 14.02
C LYS A 97 9.46 -11.28 14.02
N ILE A 98 9.62 -10.02 13.61
CA ILE A 98 10.92 -9.34 13.63
C ILE A 98 11.43 -9.14 15.07
N LEU A 99 10.58 -8.73 16.00
CA LEU A 99 10.96 -8.54 17.40
C LEU A 99 11.43 -9.86 18.05
N LYS A 100 10.72 -10.96 17.73
CA LYS A 100 11.07 -12.28 18.28
C LYS A 100 12.37 -12.83 17.69
N ASN A 101 12.59 -12.68 16.39
CA ASN A 101 13.63 -13.39 15.66
C ASN A 101 14.77 -12.49 15.15
N SER A 102 14.69 -11.20 15.40
CA SER A 102 15.50 -10.14 14.76
C SER A 102 15.26 -10.01 13.26
N GLY A 103 15.77 -8.94 12.65
CA GLY A 103 15.67 -8.74 11.22
C GLY A 103 15.30 -7.31 10.83
N CYS A 104 14.95 -7.13 9.57
CA CYS A 104 14.44 -5.86 9.04
C CYS A 104 13.55 -6.10 7.82
N ALA A 105 12.81 -5.06 7.44
CA ALA A 105 12.00 -5.05 6.22
C ALA A 105 12.22 -3.78 5.43
N LEU A 106 12.10 -3.89 4.11
CA LEU A 106 12.05 -2.80 3.16
C LEU A 106 10.74 -2.90 2.39
N PHE A 107 9.89 -1.87 2.48
CA PHE A 107 8.70 -1.72 1.64
C PHE A 107 8.91 -0.59 0.65
N ILE A 108 8.61 -0.85 -0.62
CA ILE A 108 8.71 0.09 -1.73
C ILE A 108 7.35 0.08 -2.41
N ASP A 109 6.70 1.24 -2.46
CA ASP A 109 5.33 1.29 -2.96
C ASP A 109 4.94 2.68 -3.46
N TYR A 110 3.86 2.78 -4.24
CA TYR A 110 3.20 4.05 -4.55
C TYR A 110 2.57 4.58 -3.28
N ALA A 111 2.93 5.80 -2.88
CA ALA A 111 2.66 6.19 -1.52
C ALA A 111 2.39 7.67 -1.32
N HIS A 112 1.74 7.95 -0.21
CA HIS A 112 1.66 9.27 0.41
C HIS A 112 2.01 9.18 1.90
N PHE A 113 2.04 10.34 2.57
CA PHE A 113 2.33 10.42 3.99
C PHE A 113 1.22 11.22 4.69
N GLY A 114 0.13 10.54 5.04
CA GLY A 114 -1.01 11.15 5.73
C GLY A 114 -1.83 12.12 4.88
N GLN A 115 -1.78 12.00 3.55
CA GLN A 115 -2.56 12.85 2.65
C GLN A 115 -3.98 12.31 2.50
N LEU A 116 -4.91 13.22 2.20
CA LEU A 116 -6.29 12.89 1.85
C LEU A 116 -6.40 12.67 0.33
N GLY A 117 -7.36 11.88 -0.07
CA GLY A 117 -7.70 11.73 -1.48
C GLY A 117 -8.31 10.37 -1.84
N ASP A 118 -8.82 10.30 -3.05
CA ASP A 118 -9.30 9.08 -3.69
C ASP A 118 -8.18 8.58 -4.61
N THR A 119 -7.41 7.62 -4.12
CA THR A 119 -6.26 7.07 -4.86
C THR A 119 -6.57 5.71 -5.48
N PHE A 120 -7.76 5.15 -5.22
CA PHE A 120 -8.17 3.87 -5.78
C PHE A 120 -8.25 3.92 -7.30
N GLN A 121 -7.53 3.05 -7.95
CA GLN A 121 -7.40 3.01 -9.40
C GLN A 121 -7.40 1.60 -9.94
N ALA A 122 -7.75 1.49 -11.22
CA ALA A 122 -7.61 0.27 -11.99
C ALA A 122 -6.71 0.52 -13.20
N VAL A 123 -5.76 -0.36 -13.44
CA VAL A 123 -4.83 -0.28 -14.57
C VAL A 123 -4.92 -1.57 -15.41
N ARG A 124 -5.06 -1.41 -16.72
CA ARG A 124 -5.06 -2.50 -17.70
C ARG A 124 -4.27 -2.08 -18.93
N ASN A 125 -3.34 -2.91 -19.36
CA ASN A 125 -2.48 -2.61 -20.51
C ASN A 125 -1.82 -1.23 -20.42
N HIS A 126 -1.29 -0.89 -19.24
CA HIS A 126 -0.64 0.40 -18.95
C HIS A 126 -1.55 1.64 -19.10
N SER A 127 -2.86 1.47 -19.02
CA SER A 127 -3.83 2.57 -19.10
C SER A 127 -4.82 2.49 -17.95
N PHE A 128 -5.21 3.65 -17.42
CA PHE A 128 -6.26 3.72 -16.42
C PHE A 128 -7.61 3.32 -17.04
N VAL A 129 -8.34 2.50 -16.31
CA VAL A 129 -9.66 2.01 -16.70
C VAL A 129 -10.66 2.17 -15.55
N ASP A 130 -11.93 1.99 -15.83
CA ASP A 130 -12.98 2.01 -14.83
C ASP A 130 -12.88 0.74 -13.94
N PRO A 131 -12.68 0.88 -12.62
CA PRO A 131 -12.57 -0.25 -11.70
C PRO A 131 -13.79 -1.17 -11.67
N LEU A 132 -14.97 -0.67 -12.07
CA LEU A 132 -16.22 -1.43 -12.07
C LEU A 132 -16.50 -2.17 -13.38
N LYS A 133 -15.59 -2.04 -14.37
CA LYS A 133 -15.70 -2.73 -15.66
C LYS A 133 -14.65 -3.81 -15.81
N ASN A 134 -14.98 -4.86 -16.57
CA ASN A 134 -14.07 -5.96 -16.88
C ASN A 134 -13.41 -6.55 -15.61
N LEU A 135 -14.24 -6.93 -14.65
CA LEU A 135 -13.81 -7.43 -13.34
C LEU A 135 -12.83 -8.60 -13.48
N GLY A 136 -11.75 -8.54 -12.72
CA GLY A 136 -10.70 -9.57 -12.76
C GLY A 136 -9.69 -9.43 -13.89
N GLU A 137 -9.79 -8.39 -14.75
CA GLU A 137 -8.90 -8.15 -15.89
C GLU A 137 -8.00 -6.91 -15.71
N SER A 138 -8.07 -6.26 -14.56
CA SER A 138 -7.32 -5.04 -14.25
C SER A 138 -6.63 -5.16 -12.91
N ASP A 139 -5.46 -4.56 -12.78
CA ASP A 139 -4.79 -4.41 -11.49
C ASP A 139 -5.49 -3.30 -10.71
N LEU A 140 -5.95 -3.63 -9.50
CA LEU A 140 -6.59 -2.69 -8.58
C LEU A 140 -5.60 -2.29 -7.49
N THR A 141 -5.32 -1.01 -7.38
CA THR A 141 -4.34 -0.48 -6.42
C THR A 141 -4.83 0.79 -5.74
N CYS A 142 -4.24 1.08 -4.57
CA CYS A 142 -4.36 2.35 -3.87
C CYS A 142 -2.99 2.82 -3.43
N HIS A 143 -2.80 4.12 -3.24
CA HIS A 143 -1.58 4.61 -2.65
C HIS A 143 -1.48 4.18 -1.18
N VAL A 144 -0.31 3.73 -0.79
CA VAL A 144 -0.03 3.32 0.59
C VAL A 144 0.19 4.56 1.47
N ASP A 145 -0.53 4.66 2.58
CA ASP A 145 -0.22 5.66 3.60
C ASP A 145 0.94 5.19 4.48
N PHE A 146 2.16 5.59 4.13
CA PHE A 146 3.34 5.23 4.90
C PHE A 146 3.38 5.84 6.30
N LYS A 147 2.62 6.90 6.58
CA LYS A 147 2.46 7.39 7.94
C LYS A 147 1.78 6.32 8.80
N THR A 148 0.65 5.80 8.35
CA THR A 148 -0.09 4.72 9.03
C THR A 148 0.77 3.46 9.20
N ILE A 149 1.55 3.07 8.18
CA ILE A 149 2.46 1.91 8.24
C ILE A 149 3.57 2.13 9.27
N THR A 150 4.18 3.32 9.28
CA THR A 150 5.22 3.70 10.24
C THR A 150 4.69 3.72 11.67
N ASP A 151 3.54 4.35 11.89
CA ASP A 151 2.89 4.43 13.20
C ASP A 151 2.55 3.02 13.73
N ALA A 152 2.04 2.14 12.87
CA ALA A 152 1.75 0.75 13.22
C ALA A 152 3.01 -0.04 13.60
N ALA A 153 4.11 0.12 12.86
CA ALA A 153 5.38 -0.51 13.16
C ALA A 153 5.95 -0.04 14.51
N GLN A 154 5.95 1.27 14.74
CA GLN A 154 6.43 1.89 15.98
C GLN A 154 5.57 1.51 17.19
N PHE A 155 4.25 1.52 17.05
CA PHE A 155 3.32 1.08 18.08
C PHE A 155 3.59 -0.38 18.52
N ASN A 156 3.99 -1.23 17.58
CA ASN A 156 4.39 -2.60 17.86
C ASN A 156 5.88 -2.75 18.24
N GLY A 157 6.59 -1.66 18.56
CA GLY A 157 7.95 -1.69 19.12
C GLY A 157 9.09 -1.73 18.10
N LEU A 158 8.82 -1.66 16.80
CA LEU A 158 9.88 -1.56 15.79
C LEU A 158 10.40 -0.14 15.62
N ARG A 159 11.63 -0.01 15.15
CA ARG A 159 12.17 1.25 14.67
C ARG A 159 11.86 1.40 13.18
N ALA A 160 11.25 2.50 12.79
CA ALA A 160 11.09 2.87 11.39
C ALA A 160 12.19 3.85 10.98
N SER A 161 12.75 3.66 9.79
CA SER A 161 13.67 4.61 9.17
C SER A 161 12.91 5.85 8.67
N LYS A 162 13.65 6.90 8.29
CA LYS A 162 13.10 7.99 7.49
C LYS A 162 12.59 7.41 6.16
N ILE A 163 11.40 7.87 5.74
CA ILE A 163 10.86 7.55 4.42
C ILE A 163 11.68 8.30 3.38
N LEU A 164 12.08 7.60 2.34
CA LEU A 164 12.82 8.13 1.20
C LEU A 164 11.97 8.06 -0.06
N THR A 165 12.19 8.98 -0.98
CA THR A 165 11.70 8.80 -2.34
C THR A 165 12.46 7.66 -3.03
N GLN A 166 11.84 6.99 -4.00
CA GLN A 166 12.53 5.97 -4.80
C GLN A 166 13.80 6.52 -5.45
N ARG A 167 13.74 7.77 -5.92
CA ARG A 167 14.90 8.47 -6.48
C ARG A 167 16.05 8.54 -5.48
N ASP A 168 15.80 9.04 -4.27
CA ASP A 168 16.86 9.23 -3.27
C ASP A 168 17.40 7.87 -2.80
N PHE A 169 16.54 6.87 -2.66
CA PHE A 169 16.93 5.51 -2.32
C PHE A 169 17.88 4.92 -3.36
N LEU A 170 17.53 5.00 -4.65
CA LEU A 170 18.36 4.49 -5.73
C LEU A 170 19.68 5.26 -5.89
N LEU A 171 19.67 6.59 -5.72
CA LEU A 171 20.90 7.39 -5.72
C LEU A 171 21.83 6.99 -4.58
N ASN A 172 21.29 6.79 -3.36
CA ASN A 172 22.07 6.34 -2.21
C ASN A 172 22.67 4.94 -2.43
N LEU A 173 21.99 4.08 -3.17
CA LEU A 173 22.51 2.76 -3.57
C LEU A 173 23.54 2.83 -4.71
N GLY A 174 23.76 3.99 -5.31
CA GLY A 174 24.76 4.21 -6.35
C GLY A 174 24.28 3.81 -7.75
N ILE A 175 23.02 4.02 -8.08
CA ILE A 175 22.45 3.70 -9.40
C ILE A 175 23.23 4.36 -10.53
N GLU A 176 23.73 5.59 -10.35
CA GLU A 176 24.53 6.30 -11.36
C GLU A 176 25.83 5.55 -11.68
N LYS A 177 26.51 5.02 -10.66
CA LYS A 177 27.72 4.19 -10.84
C LYS A 177 27.39 2.91 -11.60
N ARG A 178 26.24 2.30 -11.28
CA ARG A 178 25.78 1.10 -11.96
C ARG A 178 25.45 1.36 -13.43
N VAL A 179 24.73 2.43 -13.73
CA VAL A 179 24.43 2.85 -15.10
C VAL A 179 25.72 3.09 -15.88
N ASN A 180 26.65 3.88 -15.34
CA ASN A 180 27.93 4.16 -15.99
C ASN A 180 28.74 2.89 -16.28
N TYR A 181 28.70 1.91 -15.36
CA TYR A 181 29.35 0.62 -15.59
C TYR A 181 28.69 -0.16 -16.73
N LEU A 182 27.38 -0.22 -16.79
CA LEU A 182 26.64 -0.94 -17.81
C LEU A 182 26.83 -0.30 -19.20
N VAL A 183 26.72 1.04 -19.28
CA VAL A 183 26.83 1.80 -20.54
C VAL A 183 28.24 1.70 -21.16
N ARG A 184 29.29 1.54 -20.36
CA ARG A 184 30.64 1.34 -20.89
C ARG A 184 30.81 0.12 -21.78
N ASN A 185 29.97 -0.89 -21.55
CA ASN A 185 30.02 -2.17 -22.28
C ASN A 185 29.01 -2.24 -23.43
N LEU A 186 28.25 -1.18 -23.68
CA LEU A 186 27.31 -1.08 -24.78
C LEU A 186 28.01 -0.50 -26.02
N ASN A 187 27.61 -0.97 -27.20
CA ASN A 187 28.04 -0.36 -28.46
C ASN A 187 27.25 0.94 -28.71
N GLU A 188 27.70 1.76 -29.72
CA GLU A 188 27.12 3.11 -29.95
C GLU A 188 25.63 3.10 -30.33
N LYS A 189 25.06 1.96 -30.74
CA LYS A 189 23.63 1.86 -31.07
C LYS A 189 22.77 1.47 -29.86
N GLU A 190 23.39 1.04 -28.78
CA GLU A 190 22.73 0.59 -27.54
C GLU A 190 22.87 1.63 -26.42
N LYS A 191 23.65 2.69 -26.62
CA LYS A 191 23.77 3.87 -25.74
C LYS A 191 22.63 4.85 -25.96
#